data_17c2b6bfa07d2302ee26cc96b1888822
#
_entry.id   17c2b6bfa07d2302ee26cc96b1888822
#
_cell.length_a   1.000
_cell.length_b   1.000
_cell.length_c   1.000
_cell.angle_alpha   90.00
_cell.angle_beta   90.00
_cell.angle_gamma   90.00
#
_symmetry.space_group_name_H-M   'P 1'
#
loop_
_entity.id
_entity.type
_entity.pdbx_description
1 polymer ?
#
loop_
_entity_poly.entity_id
_entity_poly.type
_entity_poly.pdbx_seq_one_letter_code
_entity_poly.pdbx_strand_id
1 'polypeptide(L)'
;MRRLLALVLLVQALNVGIANAAAKNLVLIVADPYLEMRSGPGRGFPVVYVIERDELVTVLYSRTDWFKVRGARGNEGWVRGTDLARTLLESGEPAPIPPYPEFASHRWELGAGYGVFNRENLVTAYADFGLTTSLDVELVVQQAFGTLDDRYVA
;
A
#
# COMPACT_ATOMS: atom_id res chain seq x y z
N MET A 1 4.10 28.20 -30.64
CA MET A 1 4.13 28.81 -29.31
C MET A 1 2.85 28.53 -28.49
N ARG A 2 1.62 28.71 -29.01
CA ARG A 2 0.36 28.48 -28.22
C ARG A 2 0.18 27.03 -27.73
N ARG A 3 0.64 26.03 -28.48
CA ARG A 3 0.52 24.60 -28.09
C ARG A 3 1.52 24.17 -27.00
N LEU A 4 2.71 24.78 -26.96
CA LEU A 4 3.72 24.58 -25.91
C LEU A 4 3.27 25.21 -24.58
N LEU A 5 2.63 26.38 -24.62
CA LEU A 5 2.08 27.00 -23.41
C LEU A 5 0.94 26.18 -22.79
N ALA A 6 0.10 25.55 -23.62
CA ALA A 6 -0.97 24.69 -23.15
C ALA A 6 -0.43 23.42 -22.47
N LEU A 7 0.68 22.85 -22.97
CA LEU A 7 1.32 21.67 -22.37
C LEU A 7 1.97 21.99 -21.02
N VAL A 8 2.61 23.15 -20.89
CA VAL A 8 3.22 23.61 -19.64
C VAL A 8 2.16 23.91 -18.58
N LEU A 9 1.02 24.48 -18.97
CA LEU A 9 -0.10 24.72 -18.05
C LEU A 9 -0.77 23.41 -17.60
N LEU A 10 -0.84 22.39 -18.44
CA LEU A 10 -1.36 21.07 -18.08
C LEU A 10 -0.44 20.36 -17.08
N VAL A 11 0.87 20.45 -17.24
CA VAL A 11 1.86 19.88 -16.30
C VAL A 11 1.83 20.60 -14.95
N GLN A 12 1.55 21.91 -14.93
CA GLN A 12 1.42 22.64 -13.66
C GLN A 12 0.09 22.35 -12.94
N ALA A 13 -0.96 22.01 -13.66
CA ALA A 13 -2.23 21.60 -13.05
C ALA A 13 -2.15 20.21 -12.37
N LEU A 14 -1.18 19.36 -12.74
CA LEU A 14 -0.92 18.07 -12.07
C LEU A 14 -0.13 18.21 -10.76
N ASN A 15 0.41 19.40 -10.46
CA ASN A 15 0.98 19.71 -9.14
C ASN A 15 -0.08 20.11 -8.09
N VAL A 16 -1.33 19.68 -8.27
CA VAL A 16 -2.35 19.76 -7.23
C VAL A 16 -1.87 18.88 -6.07
N GLY A 17 -1.48 19.57 -5.03
CA GLY A 17 -0.83 19.12 -3.84
C GLY A 17 -1.13 17.67 -3.47
N ILE A 18 -0.07 16.88 -3.40
CA ILE A 18 -0.04 15.75 -2.47
C ILE A 18 -0.23 16.42 -1.10
N ALA A 19 -1.51 16.58 -0.71
CA ALA A 19 -1.84 16.91 0.65
C ALA A 19 -1.20 15.77 1.45
N ASN A 20 -0.12 16.07 2.16
CA ASN A 20 0.35 15.25 3.25
C ASN A 20 -0.80 15.24 4.26
N ALA A 21 -1.78 14.38 4.04
CA ALA A 21 -2.63 13.91 5.09
C ALA A 21 -1.65 13.20 6.03
N ALA A 22 -1.19 13.92 7.05
CA ALA A 22 -0.53 13.32 8.19
C ALA A 22 -1.49 12.21 8.61
N ALA A 23 -1.11 10.95 8.35
CA ALA A 23 -1.93 9.80 8.63
C ALA A 23 -2.19 9.88 10.13
N LYS A 24 -3.42 10.27 10.50
CA LYS A 24 -3.83 10.34 11.89
C LYS A 24 -3.76 8.91 12.36
N ASN A 25 -2.78 8.60 13.20
CA ASN A 25 -2.59 7.26 13.72
C ASN A 25 -3.93 6.78 14.29
N LEU A 26 -4.46 5.71 13.72
CA LEU A 26 -5.72 5.13 14.18
C LEU A 26 -5.48 4.48 15.54
N VAL A 27 -6.17 4.99 16.56
CA VAL A 27 -6.12 4.45 17.92
C VAL A 27 -7.37 3.60 18.15
N LEU A 28 -7.18 2.39 18.64
CA LEU A 28 -8.20 1.39 18.83
C LEU A 28 -8.14 0.84 20.26
N ILE A 29 -9.26 0.30 20.74
CA ILE A 29 -9.41 -0.36 22.04
C ILE A 29 -9.59 -1.86 21.79
N VAL A 30 -8.84 -2.68 22.49
CA VAL A 30 -8.96 -4.14 22.40
C VAL A 30 -10.25 -4.58 23.08
N ALA A 31 -11.21 -5.12 22.31
CA ALA A 31 -12.50 -5.59 22.81
C ALA A 31 -12.47 -7.09 23.20
N ASP A 32 -11.67 -7.89 22.47
CA ASP A 32 -11.45 -9.31 22.77
C ASP A 32 -10.69 -9.48 24.10
N PRO A 33 -10.67 -10.65 24.71
CA PRO A 33 -9.91 -10.90 25.94
C PRO A 33 -8.44 -10.53 25.82
N TYR A 34 -7.87 -10.70 24.64
CA TYR A 34 -6.50 -10.32 24.30
C TYR A 34 -6.31 -10.20 22.78
N LEU A 35 -5.26 -9.49 22.38
CA LEU A 35 -4.83 -9.31 21.00
C LEU A 35 -3.35 -9.73 20.89
N GLU A 36 -3.06 -10.75 20.08
CA GLU A 36 -1.71 -11.27 19.88
C GLU A 36 -0.89 -10.37 18.96
N MET A 37 0.29 -9.99 19.40
CA MET A 37 1.30 -9.29 18.64
C MET A 37 2.44 -10.21 18.23
N ARG A 38 2.73 -10.29 16.94
CA ARG A 38 3.81 -11.13 16.38
C ARG A 38 5.03 -10.30 16.01
N SER A 39 6.18 -10.95 15.92
CA SER A 39 7.44 -10.30 15.55
C SER A 39 7.50 -9.87 14.08
N GLY A 40 6.66 -10.46 13.20
CA GLY A 40 6.62 -10.17 11.78
C GLY A 40 5.23 -10.37 11.15
N PRO A 41 5.04 -9.89 9.89
CA PRO A 41 3.76 -9.93 9.18
C PRO A 41 3.52 -11.31 8.57
N GLY A 42 3.11 -12.28 9.38
CA GLY A 42 2.80 -13.63 8.94
C GLY A 42 2.54 -14.59 10.09
N ARG A 43 1.81 -15.67 9.80
CA ARG A 43 1.45 -16.69 10.80
C ARG A 43 2.65 -17.47 11.34
N GLY A 44 3.72 -17.57 10.55
CA GLY A 44 4.96 -18.26 10.95
C GLY A 44 5.82 -17.49 11.93
N PHE A 45 5.56 -16.20 12.15
CA PHE A 45 6.29 -15.41 13.12
C PHE A 45 5.75 -15.67 14.54
N PRO A 46 6.64 -15.79 15.54
CA PRO A 46 6.21 -16.02 16.91
C PRO A 46 5.45 -14.85 17.51
N VAL A 47 4.54 -15.14 18.42
CA VAL A 47 3.91 -14.14 19.29
C VAL A 47 4.96 -13.62 20.27
N VAL A 48 5.15 -12.31 20.30
CA VAL A 48 6.16 -11.64 21.14
C VAL A 48 5.53 -10.83 22.27
N TYR A 49 4.26 -10.50 22.12
CA TYR A 49 3.53 -9.73 23.12
C TYR A 49 2.02 -9.99 23.01
N VAL A 50 1.31 -9.76 24.10
CA VAL A 50 -0.16 -9.84 24.17
C VAL A 50 -0.67 -8.53 24.74
N ILE A 51 -1.61 -7.89 24.04
CA ILE A 51 -2.32 -6.71 24.51
C ILE A 51 -3.61 -7.19 25.15
N GLU A 52 -3.88 -6.77 26.38
CA GLU A 52 -5.06 -7.18 27.11
C GLU A 52 -6.30 -6.38 26.70
N ARG A 53 -7.47 -6.86 27.10
CA ARG A 53 -8.73 -6.15 26.91
C ARG A 53 -8.67 -4.75 27.50
N ASP A 54 -9.33 -3.81 26.85
CA ASP A 54 -9.43 -2.39 27.21
C ASP A 54 -8.10 -1.60 27.10
N GLU A 55 -6.99 -2.25 26.72
CA GLU A 55 -5.76 -1.55 26.39
C GLU A 55 -5.85 -0.87 25.01
N LEU A 56 -5.18 0.28 24.90
CA LEU A 56 -5.09 1.04 23.66
C LEU A 56 -4.02 0.44 22.73
N VAL A 57 -4.34 0.39 21.46
CA VAL A 57 -3.43 0.02 20.39
C VAL A 57 -3.45 1.06 19.27
N THR A 58 -2.28 1.53 18.87
CA THR A 58 -2.11 2.49 17.79
C THR A 58 -1.66 1.78 16.52
N VAL A 59 -2.42 1.93 15.45
CA VAL A 59 -2.05 1.41 14.12
C VAL A 59 -1.03 2.36 13.50
N LEU A 60 0.12 1.83 13.09
CA LEU A 60 1.21 2.58 12.47
C LEU A 60 1.13 2.53 10.93
N TYR A 61 1.06 1.32 10.38
CA TYR A 61 0.90 1.06 8.95
C TYR A 61 0.47 -0.40 8.72
N SER A 62 0.06 -0.70 7.50
CA SER A 62 -0.31 -2.05 7.09
C SER A 62 0.62 -2.61 6.03
N ARG A 63 0.71 -3.94 5.97
CA ARG A 63 1.39 -4.70 4.93
C ARG A 63 0.58 -5.95 4.63
N THR A 64 -0.06 -6.00 3.47
CA THR A 64 -1.03 -7.02 3.12
C THR A 64 -2.18 -7.05 4.14
N ASP A 65 -2.45 -8.19 4.77
CA ASP A 65 -3.47 -8.39 5.82
C ASP A 65 -2.91 -8.25 7.25
N TRP A 66 -1.70 -7.73 7.40
CA TRP A 66 -1.02 -7.52 8.68
C TRP A 66 -0.81 -6.04 8.96
N PHE A 67 -1.05 -5.65 10.18
CA PHE A 67 -0.92 -4.27 10.66
C PHE A 67 0.21 -4.17 11.67
N LYS A 68 1.12 -3.25 11.43
CA LYS A 68 2.12 -2.86 12.42
C LYS A 68 1.43 -1.99 13.43
N VAL A 69 1.47 -2.38 14.68
CA VAL A 69 0.80 -1.68 15.77
C VAL A 69 1.77 -1.40 16.92
N ARG A 70 1.41 -0.42 17.73
CA ARG A 70 2.10 -0.07 18.99
C ARG A 70 1.09 -0.12 20.13
N GLY A 71 1.36 -0.92 21.13
CA GLY A 71 0.60 -0.99 22.38
C GLY A 71 0.87 0.21 23.30
N ALA A 72 0.03 0.39 24.31
CA ALA A 72 0.13 1.49 25.28
C ALA A 72 1.48 1.55 26.00
N ARG A 73 2.18 0.43 26.17
CA ARG A 73 3.50 0.33 26.80
C ARG A 73 4.67 0.57 25.85
N GLY A 74 4.38 0.98 24.59
CA GLY A 74 5.38 1.26 23.57
C GLY A 74 5.90 0.04 22.82
N ASN A 75 5.45 -1.17 23.15
CA ASN A 75 5.81 -2.38 22.43
C ASN A 75 5.22 -2.38 21.02
N GLU A 76 6.03 -2.76 20.03
CA GLU A 76 5.60 -2.82 18.65
C GLU A 76 5.59 -4.25 18.13
N GLY A 77 4.60 -4.57 17.33
CA GLY A 77 4.48 -5.87 16.69
C GLY A 77 3.48 -5.85 15.55
N TRP A 78 3.15 -7.04 15.06
CA TRP A 78 2.25 -7.25 13.95
C TRP A 78 1.00 -7.99 14.39
N VAL A 79 -0.14 -7.45 14.02
CA VAL A 79 -1.46 -8.01 14.30
C VAL A 79 -2.15 -8.30 12.97
N ARG A 80 -2.89 -9.38 12.90
CA ARG A 80 -3.66 -9.71 11.71
C ARG A 80 -4.86 -8.79 11.57
N GLY A 81 -5.20 -8.40 10.33
CA GLY A 81 -6.34 -7.52 10.06
C GLY A 81 -7.67 -8.06 10.56
N THR A 82 -7.91 -9.38 10.46
CA THR A 82 -9.11 -10.02 11.00
C THR A 82 -9.25 -9.92 12.52
N ASP A 83 -8.13 -9.88 13.23
CA ASP A 83 -8.12 -9.76 14.69
C ASP A 83 -8.27 -8.29 15.09
N LEU A 84 -7.62 -7.40 14.34
CA LEU A 84 -7.72 -5.97 14.54
C LEU A 84 -9.13 -5.43 14.21
N ALA A 85 -9.84 -6.02 13.23
CA ALA A 85 -11.21 -5.67 12.88
C ALA A 85 -12.23 -5.93 14.03
N ARG A 86 -11.86 -6.73 15.02
CA ARG A 86 -12.66 -6.98 16.23
C ARG A 86 -12.41 -6.00 17.37
N THR A 87 -11.51 -5.02 17.16
CA THR A 87 -11.29 -3.93 18.11
C THR A 87 -12.30 -2.81 17.91
N LEU A 88 -12.35 -1.85 18.81
CA LEU A 88 -13.26 -0.73 18.78
C LEU A 88 -12.49 0.59 18.66
N LEU A 89 -13.15 1.59 18.09
CA LEU A 89 -12.75 2.99 18.22
C LEU A 89 -13.03 3.47 19.65
N GLU A 90 -12.42 4.58 20.05
CA GLU A 90 -12.75 5.26 21.32
C GLU A 90 -14.23 5.66 21.43
N SER A 91 -14.92 5.79 20.30
CA SER A 91 -16.37 6.00 20.22
C SER A 91 -17.21 4.78 20.57
N GLY A 92 -16.60 3.58 20.64
CA GLY A 92 -17.27 2.29 20.80
C GLY A 92 -17.75 1.67 19.49
N GLU A 93 -17.49 2.32 18.34
CA GLU A 93 -17.79 1.76 17.02
C GLU A 93 -16.74 0.72 16.61
N PRO A 94 -17.10 -0.27 15.78
CA PRO A 94 -16.14 -1.22 15.23
C PRO A 94 -14.99 -0.51 14.51
N ALA A 95 -13.78 -1.06 14.64
CA ALA A 95 -12.60 -0.53 13.95
C ALA A 95 -12.82 -0.54 12.42
N PRO A 96 -12.54 0.55 11.70
CA PRO A 96 -12.69 0.63 10.26
C PRO A 96 -11.50 -0.07 9.56
N ILE A 97 -11.31 -1.34 9.86
CA ILE A 97 -10.30 -2.19 9.25
C ILE A 97 -10.96 -2.94 8.10
N PRO A 98 -10.65 -2.61 6.84
CA PRO A 98 -11.23 -3.29 5.71
C PRO A 98 -10.81 -4.77 5.72
N PRO A 99 -11.73 -5.71 5.47
CA PRO A 99 -11.37 -7.10 5.30
C PRO A 99 -10.45 -7.24 4.08
N TYR A 100 -9.42 -8.08 4.19
CA TYR A 100 -8.45 -8.35 3.12
C TYR A 100 -9.08 -8.65 1.73
N PRO A 101 -10.27 -9.28 1.63
CA PRO A 101 -10.94 -9.48 0.34
C PRO A 101 -11.27 -8.20 -0.43
N GLU A 102 -11.31 -7.03 0.22
CA GLU A 102 -11.58 -5.77 -0.46
C GLU A 102 -10.46 -5.35 -1.42
N PHE A 103 -9.20 -5.71 -1.13
CA PHE A 103 -8.10 -5.49 -2.06
C PHE A 103 -8.24 -6.37 -3.32
N ALA A 104 -8.70 -7.61 -3.16
CA ALA A 104 -8.99 -8.52 -4.27
C ALA A 104 -10.25 -8.14 -5.07
N SER A 105 -11.03 -7.16 -4.60
CA SER A 105 -12.22 -6.66 -5.30
C SER A 105 -11.94 -5.49 -6.24
N HIS A 106 -10.72 -4.95 -6.25
CA HIS A 106 -10.34 -3.93 -7.22
C HIS A 106 -10.37 -4.53 -8.62
N ARG A 107 -11.18 -3.93 -9.48
CA ARG A 107 -11.33 -4.39 -10.87
C ARG A 107 -10.25 -3.88 -11.79
N TRP A 108 -9.47 -2.91 -11.35
CA TRP A 108 -8.42 -2.32 -12.18
C TRP A 108 -7.26 -1.86 -11.31
N GLU A 109 -6.07 -2.00 -11.85
CA GLU A 109 -4.82 -1.54 -11.27
C GLU A 109 -4.03 -0.77 -12.32
N LEU A 110 -3.35 0.30 -11.91
CA LEU A 110 -2.45 1.08 -12.77
C LEU A 110 -1.09 1.19 -12.08
N GLY A 111 -0.05 1.04 -12.86
CA GLY A 111 1.29 1.22 -12.36
C GLY A 111 2.25 1.78 -13.39
N ALA A 112 3.33 2.36 -12.90
CA ALA A 112 4.43 2.83 -13.73
C ALA A 112 5.76 2.51 -13.04
N GLY A 113 6.77 2.20 -13.84
CA GLY A 113 8.10 1.87 -13.37
C GLY A 113 9.17 2.54 -14.23
N TYR A 114 10.31 2.78 -13.62
CA TYR A 114 11.52 3.21 -14.29
C TYR A 114 12.67 2.29 -13.88
N GLY A 115 13.49 1.88 -14.85
CA GLY A 115 14.62 1.02 -14.61
C GLY A 115 15.70 1.19 -15.66
N VAL A 116 16.78 0.41 -15.52
CA VAL A 116 17.86 0.32 -16.49
C VAL A 116 18.01 -1.14 -16.88
N PHE A 117 17.94 -1.43 -18.16
CA PHE A 117 18.18 -2.74 -18.72
C PHE A 117 19.23 -2.65 -19.84
N ASN A 118 20.29 -3.42 -19.75
CA ASN A 118 21.39 -3.44 -20.71
C ASN A 118 21.94 -2.04 -21.07
N ARG A 119 22.13 -1.16 -20.07
CA ARG A 119 22.55 0.25 -20.18
C ARG A 119 21.53 1.22 -20.81
N GLU A 120 20.35 0.72 -21.15
CA GLU A 120 19.25 1.51 -21.67
C GLU A 120 18.29 1.90 -20.53
N ASN A 121 17.80 3.12 -20.58
CA ASN A 121 16.75 3.54 -19.66
C ASN A 121 15.41 2.95 -20.12
N LEU A 122 14.71 2.29 -19.21
CA LEU A 122 13.42 1.67 -19.47
C LEU A 122 12.34 2.37 -18.68
N VAL A 123 11.29 2.78 -19.36
CA VAL A 123 10.04 3.25 -18.75
C VAL A 123 8.97 2.24 -19.07
N THR A 124 8.24 1.83 -18.03
CA THR A 124 7.12 0.89 -18.12
C THR A 124 5.88 1.53 -17.54
N ALA A 125 4.76 1.36 -18.21
CA ALA A 125 3.43 1.62 -17.66
C ALA A 125 2.56 0.39 -17.88
N TYR A 126 1.72 0.05 -16.90
CA TYR A 126 0.78 -1.04 -17.05
C TYR A 126 -0.61 -0.65 -16.54
N ALA A 127 -1.59 -1.31 -17.11
CA ALA A 127 -2.98 -1.27 -16.66
C ALA A 127 -3.51 -2.69 -16.64
N ASP A 128 -4.04 -3.09 -15.50
CA ASP A 128 -4.69 -4.39 -15.30
C ASP A 128 -6.18 -4.23 -15.08
N PHE A 129 -6.98 -5.15 -15.61
CA PHE A 129 -8.41 -5.20 -15.44
C PHE A 129 -8.89 -6.61 -15.14
N GLY A 130 -9.41 -6.81 -13.92
CA GLY A 130 -10.01 -8.07 -13.47
C GLY A 130 -11.34 -8.36 -14.15
N LEU A 131 -11.39 -9.41 -14.96
CA LEU A 131 -12.61 -9.94 -15.58
C LEU A 131 -13.41 -10.81 -14.60
N THR A 132 -12.71 -11.63 -13.83
CA THR A 132 -13.25 -12.50 -12.78
C THR A 132 -12.31 -12.50 -11.56
N THR A 133 -12.60 -13.27 -10.53
CA THR A 133 -11.73 -13.43 -9.34
C THR A 133 -10.42 -14.18 -9.63
N SER A 134 -10.28 -14.77 -10.82
CA SER A 134 -9.12 -15.58 -11.22
C SER A 134 -8.67 -15.35 -12.66
N LEU A 135 -9.22 -14.34 -13.33
CA LEU A 135 -8.86 -13.98 -14.70
C LEU A 135 -8.80 -12.45 -14.82
N ASP A 136 -7.67 -11.96 -15.26
CA ASP A 136 -7.37 -10.56 -15.51
C ASP A 136 -6.76 -10.35 -16.90
N VAL A 137 -6.85 -9.14 -17.38
CA VAL A 137 -6.22 -8.69 -18.63
C VAL A 137 -5.27 -7.55 -18.29
N GLU A 138 -4.01 -7.75 -18.58
CA GLU A 138 -2.95 -6.77 -18.39
C GLU A 138 -2.51 -6.16 -19.72
N LEU A 139 -2.43 -4.84 -19.78
CA LEU A 139 -1.81 -4.08 -20.85
C LEU A 139 -0.51 -3.47 -20.33
N VAL A 140 0.61 -3.89 -20.89
CA VAL A 140 1.94 -3.35 -20.56
C VAL A 140 2.48 -2.58 -21.74
N VAL A 141 2.91 -1.34 -21.50
CA VAL A 141 3.65 -0.53 -22.48
C VAL A 141 5.03 -0.25 -21.92
N GLN A 142 6.04 -0.63 -22.68
CA GLN A 142 7.43 -0.42 -22.31
C GLN A 142 8.16 0.35 -23.41
N GLN A 143 8.97 1.31 -23.02
CA GLN A 143 9.82 2.05 -23.94
C GLN A 143 11.24 2.14 -23.40
N ALA A 144 12.20 1.67 -24.22
CA ALA A 144 13.60 1.83 -23.95
C ALA A 144 14.11 3.10 -24.65
N PHE A 145 14.92 3.86 -23.92
CA PHE A 145 15.61 5.06 -24.43
C PHE A 145 17.09 4.81 -24.35
N GLY A 146 17.72 4.60 -25.50
CA GLY A 146 19.14 4.42 -25.62
C GLY A 146 19.71 5.21 -26.76
N THR A 147 21.03 5.43 -26.72
CA THR A 147 21.79 5.98 -27.85
C THR A 147 22.15 4.83 -28.77
N LEU A 148 21.67 4.84 -30.00
CA LEU A 148 22.20 3.93 -31.05
C LEU A 148 23.67 4.24 -31.21
N ASP A 149 24.54 3.38 -30.70
CA ASP A 149 25.98 3.46 -30.94
C ASP A 149 26.22 2.90 -32.35
N ASP A 150 26.46 3.79 -33.31
CA ASP A 150 26.70 3.46 -34.74
C ASP A 150 27.99 2.61 -35.01
N ARG A 151 28.44 1.87 -33.99
CA ARG A 151 29.69 1.08 -34.09
C ARG A 151 29.56 -0.31 -34.69
N TYR A 152 28.42 -0.65 -35.28
CA TYR A 152 28.24 -1.93 -35.99
C TYR A 152 28.07 -1.75 -37.48
N VAL A 153 28.84 -0.85 -38.08
CA VAL A 153 29.01 -0.81 -39.53
C VAL A 153 30.48 -1.01 -39.83
N ALA A 154 30.89 -2.25 -39.98
CA ALA A 154 32.13 -2.67 -40.68
C ALA A 154 31.92 -4.05 -41.28
#